data_5d220c541a34840e4b0549908baa2ffd
#
_entry.id   5d220c541a34840e4b0549908baa2ffd
#
_cell.length_a   1.000
_cell.length_b   1.000
_cell.length_c   1.000
_cell.angle_alpha   90.00
_cell.angle_beta   90.00
_cell.angle_gamma   90.00
#
_symmetry.space_group_name_H-M   'P 1'
#
loop_
_entity.id
_entity.type
_entity.pdbx_description
1 polymer ?
#
loop_
_entity_poly.entity_id
_entity_poly.type
_entity_poly.pdbx_seq_one_letter_code
_entity_poly.pdbx_strand_id
1 'polypeptide(L)'
;MKLMLGRILPLSLFIALMTGAAVVKSSSTATDSREEEIARAAESLRAKLIEQRRDFHMNPELSNREERTSRVIAEKLRALGLDEVRTGVGKHGVVAVLKGKLPGGVVAVRADMDALPIQETIDAPYKSRNDGVKHACGHDAHMTVQLGVAELLSKMRDRIHGSIKFIFQPAEEGAPTGERGGAQFMIEENALENPRPSAIFGLHVMPNIEAGQVGYNSGPAMASSDRFSITIRGKKVHGAYPHDGIDTVVVAAECVTALQTIRSRRINTQEPLVITLGSIHGGNRFNIIADEVKIEGTMRTLNEEVRARSMEMMKQTLAGVTSAYGASYEIEFLANTPLTYNDPALVETTLPVMRKILGEKNVISPRPQMGAEDFSRYQKVIPGFFYFLGVGNKEKGVTAMIHTPDFDIDEESLIIGVKTMSNVLLDYLDRAANK
;
A
#
# COMPACT_ATOMS: atom_id res chain seq x y z
N MET A 1 -57.28 -67.22 25.04
CA MET A 1 -58.57 -67.03 25.81
C MET A 1 -59.03 -65.63 25.45
N LYS A 2 -59.86 -65.48 24.45
CA LYS A 2 -61.26 -64.93 24.47
C LYS A 2 -61.36 -63.62 25.29
N LEU A 3 -61.75 -62.49 24.80
CA LEU A 3 -63.02 -62.01 24.16
C LEU A 3 -62.79 -60.59 23.62
N MET A 4 -63.08 -60.19 22.49
CA MET A 4 -64.36 -59.75 21.79
C MET A 4 -65.06 -58.54 22.37
N LEU A 5 -65.47 -57.69 21.43
CA LEU A 5 -66.49 -56.62 21.39
C LEU A 5 -66.01 -55.23 21.82
N GLY A 6 -66.34 -54.11 21.15
CA GLY A 6 -67.38 -53.86 20.18
C GLY A 6 -67.24 -52.50 19.51
N ARG A 7 -67.81 -52.36 18.35
CA ARG A 7 -67.92 -51.15 17.50
C ARG A 7 -68.83 -50.09 18.12
N ILE A 8 -68.43 -48.82 18.02
CA ILE A 8 -69.40 -47.71 17.79
C ILE A 8 -68.70 -46.65 16.95
N LEU A 9 -69.22 -46.40 15.74
CA LEU A 9 -68.94 -45.17 14.93
C LEU A 9 -69.79 -44.00 15.44
N PRO A 10 -69.30 -42.77 15.39
CA PRO A 10 -70.18 -41.65 15.09
C PRO A 10 -69.75 -40.95 13.77
N LEU A 11 -70.77 -40.71 13.02
CA LEU A 11 -70.88 -39.91 11.84
C LEU A 11 -70.44 -38.47 12.11
N SER A 12 -69.38 -38.00 11.49
CA SER A 12 -68.96 -36.57 11.57
C SER A 12 -69.15 -35.90 10.23
N LEU A 13 -69.97 -34.91 10.28
CA LEU A 13 -70.41 -34.00 9.23
C LEU A 13 -69.18 -33.20 8.66
N PHE A 14 -68.90 -33.34 7.37
CA PHE A 14 -67.93 -32.53 6.65
C PHE A 14 -68.58 -31.19 6.24
N ILE A 15 -68.18 -30.11 6.93
CA ILE A 15 -68.44 -28.74 6.46
C ILE A 15 -67.20 -28.29 5.68
N ALA A 16 -67.32 -28.19 4.36
CA ALA A 16 -66.32 -27.62 3.50
C ALA A 16 -66.40 -26.11 3.56
N LEU A 17 -65.42 -25.50 4.28
CA LEU A 17 -65.17 -24.05 4.18
C LEU A 17 -64.28 -23.81 2.97
N MET A 18 -64.83 -23.26 1.91
CA MET A 18 -64.07 -22.69 0.80
C MET A 18 -63.50 -21.34 1.25
N THR A 19 -62.22 -21.33 1.68
CA THR A 19 -61.46 -20.09 1.84
C THR A 19 -60.76 -19.78 0.52
N GLY A 20 -61.30 -18.78 -0.20
CA GLY A 20 -60.63 -18.21 -1.36
C GLY A 20 -59.34 -17.56 -0.96
N ALA A 21 -58.21 -18.22 -1.25
CA ALA A 21 -56.90 -17.59 -1.13
C ALA A 21 -56.72 -16.59 -2.26
N ALA A 22 -56.89 -15.32 -1.95
CA ALA A 22 -56.45 -14.23 -2.81
C ALA A 22 -54.92 -14.28 -2.88
N VAL A 23 -54.37 -14.73 -4.02
CA VAL A 23 -52.94 -14.61 -4.32
C VAL A 23 -52.62 -13.13 -4.54
N VAL A 24 -52.23 -12.46 -3.48
CA VAL A 24 -51.61 -11.15 -3.58
C VAL A 24 -50.26 -11.39 -4.24
N LYS A 25 -50.16 -11.14 -5.55
CA LYS A 25 -48.90 -10.95 -6.24
C LYS A 25 -48.25 -9.68 -5.66
N SER A 26 -47.46 -9.84 -4.62
CA SER A 26 -46.52 -8.84 -4.20
C SER A 26 -45.46 -8.72 -5.31
N SER A 27 -45.65 -7.75 -6.19
CA SER A 27 -44.56 -7.24 -7.03
C SER A 27 -43.64 -6.39 -6.16
N SER A 28 -42.83 -7.04 -5.35
CA SER A 28 -41.66 -6.43 -4.78
C SER A 28 -40.72 -6.13 -5.95
N THR A 29 -40.73 -4.91 -6.45
CA THR A 29 -39.57 -4.33 -7.12
C THR A 29 -38.50 -4.24 -6.03
N ALA A 30 -37.71 -5.28 -5.88
CA ALA A 30 -36.54 -5.25 -5.02
C ALA A 30 -35.69 -4.07 -5.53
N THR A 31 -35.64 -3.00 -4.76
CA THR A 31 -34.67 -1.92 -4.99
C THR A 31 -33.31 -2.59 -4.80
N ASP A 32 -32.50 -2.62 -5.85
CA ASP A 32 -31.14 -3.15 -5.78
C ASP A 32 -30.41 -2.55 -4.57
N SER A 33 -29.66 -3.39 -3.88
CA SER A 33 -28.78 -2.87 -2.82
C SER A 33 -27.74 -1.92 -3.41
N ARG A 34 -27.24 -0.99 -2.61
CA ARG A 34 -26.17 -0.08 -3.05
C ARG A 34 -24.95 -0.85 -3.58
N GLU A 35 -24.63 -1.95 -2.94
CA GLU A 35 -23.50 -2.80 -3.34
C GLU A 35 -23.70 -3.43 -4.72
N GLU A 36 -24.91 -3.85 -5.05
CA GLU A 36 -25.25 -4.38 -6.39
C GLU A 36 -25.18 -3.30 -7.46
N GLU A 37 -25.64 -2.09 -7.16
CA GLU A 37 -25.53 -0.94 -8.06
C GLU A 37 -24.05 -0.59 -8.33
N ILE A 38 -23.23 -0.52 -7.28
CA ILE A 38 -21.78 -0.29 -7.41
C ILE A 38 -21.12 -1.41 -8.20
N ALA A 39 -21.50 -2.67 -7.96
CA ALA A 39 -20.96 -3.80 -8.69
C ALA A 39 -21.27 -3.71 -10.20
N ARG A 40 -22.52 -3.39 -10.58
CA ARG A 40 -22.89 -3.18 -11.98
C ARG A 40 -22.20 -1.96 -12.60
N ALA A 41 -22.11 -0.86 -11.86
CA ALA A 41 -21.41 0.33 -12.32
C ALA A 41 -19.91 0.07 -12.56
N ALA A 42 -19.25 -0.62 -11.64
CA ALA A 42 -17.85 -1.03 -11.81
C ALA A 42 -17.66 -1.96 -13.01
N GLU A 43 -18.58 -2.93 -13.18
CA GLU A 43 -18.55 -3.83 -14.34
C GLU A 43 -18.68 -3.07 -15.67
N SER A 44 -19.54 -2.06 -15.72
CA SER A 44 -19.70 -1.23 -16.92
C SER A 44 -18.45 -0.42 -17.29
N LEU A 45 -17.53 -0.24 -16.36
CA LEU A 45 -16.26 0.44 -16.58
C LEU A 45 -15.13 -0.49 -17.05
N ARG A 46 -15.32 -1.81 -17.08
CA ARG A 46 -14.29 -2.82 -17.36
C ARG A 46 -13.37 -2.44 -18.54
N ALA A 47 -13.93 -2.28 -19.73
CA ALA A 47 -13.16 -2.00 -20.92
C ALA A 47 -12.35 -0.69 -20.79
N LYS A 48 -12.97 0.33 -20.20
CA LYS A 48 -12.34 1.64 -19.98
C LYS A 48 -11.20 1.57 -18.96
N LEU A 49 -11.36 0.78 -17.91
CA LEU A 49 -10.30 0.58 -16.90
C LEU A 49 -9.09 -0.13 -17.52
N ILE A 50 -9.32 -1.18 -18.32
CA ILE A 50 -8.26 -1.89 -19.01
C ILE A 50 -7.52 -0.95 -19.98
N GLU A 51 -8.24 -0.20 -20.80
CA GLU A 51 -7.65 0.79 -21.74
C GLU A 51 -6.82 1.84 -20.98
N GLN A 52 -7.36 2.37 -19.87
CA GLN A 52 -6.70 3.37 -19.07
C GLN A 52 -5.43 2.87 -18.37
N ARG A 53 -5.48 1.65 -17.81
CA ARG A 53 -4.30 1.00 -17.23
C ARG A 53 -3.21 0.82 -18.29
N ARG A 54 -3.58 0.32 -19.45
CA ARG A 54 -2.65 0.10 -20.57
C ARG A 54 -2.07 1.40 -21.11
N ASP A 55 -2.83 2.50 -21.12
CA ASP A 55 -2.32 3.82 -21.49
C ASP A 55 -1.24 4.32 -20.52
N PHE A 56 -1.45 4.19 -19.20
CA PHE A 56 -0.42 4.49 -18.20
C PHE A 56 0.79 3.55 -18.34
N HIS A 57 0.54 2.26 -18.51
CA HIS A 57 1.61 1.26 -18.65
C HIS A 57 2.50 1.51 -19.87
N MET A 58 1.92 1.91 -20.99
CA MET A 58 2.66 2.27 -22.21
C MET A 58 3.46 3.55 -22.09
N ASN A 59 3.12 4.44 -21.17
CA ASN A 59 3.73 5.75 -21.04
C ASN A 59 4.21 6.01 -19.58
N PRO A 60 5.06 5.13 -19.03
CA PRO A 60 5.52 5.24 -17.65
C PRO A 60 6.49 6.41 -17.49
N GLU A 61 6.42 7.11 -16.37
CA GLU A 61 7.30 8.22 -16.03
C GLU A 61 7.95 7.96 -14.67
N LEU A 62 9.26 8.22 -14.55
CA LEU A 62 10.02 8.03 -13.32
C LEU A 62 9.60 9.01 -12.23
N SER A 63 9.93 8.68 -10.98
CA SER A 63 9.74 9.54 -9.80
C SER A 63 10.14 10.99 -10.08
N ASN A 64 9.25 11.94 -9.76
CA ASN A 64 9.41 13.36 -10.02
C ASN A 64 9.53 13.76 -11.51
N ARG A 65 9.06 12.91 -12.42
CA ARG A 65 9.00 13.17 -13.87
C ARG A 65 7.60 12.85 -14.44
N GLU A 66 6.58 12.72 -13.58
CA GLU A 66 5.22 12.28 -13.89
C GLU A 66 4.37 13.42 -14.51
N GLU A 67 4.94 14.17 -15.47
CA GLU A 67 4.30 15.35 -16.08
C GLU A 67 3.07 14.99 -16.91
N ARG A 68 3.20 13.98 -17.80
CA ARG A 68 2.09 13.49 -18.61
C ARG A 68 1.04 12.83 -17.74
N THR A 69 1.46 11.99 -16.83
CA THR A 69 0.60 11.24 -15.91
C THR A 69 -0.26 12.19 -15.08
N SER A 70 0.36 13.18 -14.44
CA SER A 70 -0.32 14.24 -13.69
C SER A 70 -1.35 14.99 -14.51
N ARG A 71 -0.96 15.41 -15.74
CA ARG A 71 -1.86 16.12 -16.66
C ARG A 71 -3.07 15.27 -17.05
N VAL A 72 -2.84 14.00 -17.45
CA VAL A 72 -3.92 13.08 -17.85
C VAL A 72 -4.90 12.85 -16.69
N ILE A 73 -4.39 12.62 -15.47
CA ILE A 73 -5.22 12.46 -14.27
C ILE A 73 -6.06 13.72 -14.02
N ALA A 74 -5.44 14.90 -14.02
CA ALA A 74 -6.15 16.16 -13.78
C ALA A 74 -7.23 16.44 -14.84
N GLU A 75 -6.95 16.18 -16.11
CA GLU A 75 -7.92 16.33 -17.21
C GLU A 75 -9.12 15.39 -17.00
N LYS A 76 -8.88 14.12 -16.68
CA LYS A 76 -9.96 13.15 -16.40
C LYS A 76 -10.81 13.58 -15.20
N LEU A 77 -10.20 13.98 -14.08
CA LEU A 77 -10.94 14.42 -12.89
C LEU A 77 -11.78 15.67 -13.15
N ARG A 78 -11.27 16.63 -13.93
CA ARG A 78 -12.05 17.80 -14.37
C ARG A 78 -13.22 17.41 -15.28
N ALA A 79 -13.00 16.49 -16.22
CA ALA A 79 -14.05 15.99 -17.10
C ALA A 79 -15.16 15.24 -16.35
N LEU A 80 -14.85 14.60 -15.23
CA LEU A 80 -15.81 13.98 -14.32
C LEU A 80 -16.58 15.03 -13.48
N GLY A 81 -16.22 16.31 -13.57
CA GLY A 81 -16.84 17.40 -12.84
C GLY A 81 -16.54 17.40 -11.34
N LEU A 82 -15.34 16.96 -10.91
CA LEU A 82 -14.96 17.09 -9.51
C LEU A 82 -14.94 18.58 -9.10
N ASP A 83 -15.30 18.87 -7.84
CA ASP A 83 -15.51 20.23 -7.36
C ASP A 83 -14.23 21.04 -7.24
N GLU A 84 -13.11 20.36 -7.03
CA GLU A 84 -11.79 20.94 -6.94
C GLU A 84 -10.76 19.99 -7.55
N VAL A 85 -9.83 20.50 -8.35
CA VAL A 85 -8.68 19.74 -8.91
C VAL A 85 -7.45 20.63 -8.87
N ARG A 86 -6.59 20.41 -7.88
CA ARG A 86 -5.29 21.07 -7.72
C ARG A 86 -4.21 20.19 -8.32
N THR A 87 -3.31 20.78 -9.07
CA THR A 87 -2.13 20.15 -9.65
C THR A 87 -0.86 20.76 -9.10
N GLY A 88 0.27 20.09 -9.25
CA GLY A 88 1.56 20.59 -8.79
C GLY A 88 1.79 20.44 -7.30
N VAL A 89 0.98 19.67 -6.59
CA VAL A 89 1.17 19.38 -5.17
C VAL A 89 2.26 18.33 -5.02
N GLY A 90 3.33 18.64 -4.29
CA GLY A 90 4.50 17.76 -4.23
C GLY A 90 5.17 17.59 -5.61
N LYS A 91 5.24 18.66 -6.40
CA LYS A 91 5.77 18.79 -7.77
C LYS A 91 4.78 18.34 -8.86
N HIS A 92 4.45 17.06 -8.97
CA HIS A 92 3.54 16.52 -10.00
C HIS A 92 2.26 15.92 -9.44
N GLY A 93 2.05 15.94 -8.13
CA GLY A 93 0.86 15.38 -7.51
C GLY A 93 -0.42 16.12 -7.89
N VAL A 94 -1.53 15.38 -7.85
CA VAL A 94 -2.88 15.88 -8.09
C VAL A 94 -3.74 15.60 -6.86
N VAL A 95 -4.40 16.63 -6.36
CA VAL A 95 -5.37 16.52 -5.26
C VAL A 95 -6.72 17.02 -5.74
N ALA A 96 -7.74 16.17 -5.64
CA ALA A 96 -9.08 16.54 -6.07
C ALA A 96 -10.13 16.25 -4.98
N VAL A 97 -11.24 16.96 -5.03
CA VAL A 97 -12.35 16.81 -4.08
C VAL A 97 -13.65 16.56 -4.83
N LEU A 98 -14.33 15.50 -4.44
CA LEU A 98 -15.71 15.19 -4.83
C LEU A 98 -16.62 15.50 -3.65
N LYS A 99 -17.48 16.52 -3.77
CA LYS A 99 -18.46 16.85 -2.74
C LYS A 99 -19.76 16.08 -2.98
N GLY A 100 -20.20 15.36 -1.95
CA GLY A 100 -21.54 14.77 -1.90
C GLY A 100 -22.60 15.82 -1.66
N LYS A 101 -23.88 15.47 -1.87
CA LYS A 101 -25.00 16.36 -1.60
C LYS A 101 -25.57 16.24 -0.19
N LEU A 102 -25.17 15.22 0.56
CA LEU A 102 -25.59 15.03 1.95
C LEU A 102 -24.51 15.60 2.90
N PRO A 103 -24.89 16.19 4.04
CA PRO A 103 -23.94 16.70 5.02
C PRO A 103 -23.10 15.56 5.60
N GLY A 104 -21.82 15.81 5.87
CA GLY A 104 -20.93 14.79 6.45
C GLY A 104 -19.48 15.22 6.52
N GLY A 105 -18.62 14.28 6.91
CA GLY A 105 -17.19 14.46 7.04
C GLY A 105 -16.42 14.37 5.73
N VAL A 106 -15.10 14.19 5.84
CA VAL A 106 -14.20 14.05 4.69
C VAL A 106 -13.38 12.78 4.87
N VAL A 107 -13.28 12.00 3.81
CA VAL A 107 -12.38 10.85 3.71
C VAL A 107 -11.40 11.05 2.55
N ALA A 108 -10.16 10.58 2.70
CA ALA A 108 -9.19 10.60 1.61
C ALA A 108 -8.94 9.19 1.06
N VAL A 109 -8.53 9.15 -0.21
CA VAL A 109 -8.00 7.95 -0.87
C VAL A 109 -6.75 8.33 -1.67
N ARG A 110 -5.71 7.48 -1.63
CA ARG A 110 -4.42 7.75 -2.28
C ARG A 110 -4.07 6.65 -3.29
N ALA A 111 -3.53 7.08 -4.42
CA ALA A 111 -2.77 6.24 -5.35
C ALA A 111 -1.43 6.92 -5.68
N ASP A 112 -0.37 6.15 -5.80
CA ASP A 112 0.92 6.55 -6.33
C ASP A 112 0.94 6.57 -7.86
N MET A 113 1.95 7.24 -8.47
CA MET A 113 1.95 7.50 -9.92
C MET A 113 3.24 7.13 -10.63
N ASP A 114 4.35 7.03 -9.93
CA ASP A 114 5.67 6.89 -10.53
C ASP A 114 5.96 5.47 -11.04
N ALA A 115 6.90 5.37 -11.95
CA ALA A 115 7.42 4.14 -12.53
C ALA A 115 8.89 3.94 -12.14
N LEU A 116 9.41 2.75 -12.44
CA LEU A 116 10.75 2.30 -12.08
C LEU A 116 11.70 2.26 -13.28
N PRO A 117 13.02 2.47 -13.08
CA PRO A 117 14.04 2.33 -14.11
C PRO A 117 14.35 0.85 -14.40
N ILE A 118 13.36 0.15 -14.95
CA ILE A 118 13.42 -1.29 -15.26
C ILE A 118 13.07 -1.50 -16.73
N GLN A 119 13.94 -2.24 -17.45
CA GLN A 119 13.67 -2.64 -18.83
C GLN A 119 12.60 -3.72 -18.85
N GLU A 120 11.48 -3.45 -19.51
CA GLU A 120 10.40 -4.41 -19.66
C GLU A 120 10.76 -5.52 -20.63
N THR A 121 10.44 -6.78 -20.25
CA THR A 121 10.67 -7.97 -21.08
C THR A 121 9.38 -8.61 -21.59
N ILE A 122 8.21 -8.16 -21.12
CA ILE A 122 6.92 -8.70 -21.57
C ILE A 122 6.68 -8.35 -23.05
N ASP A 123 6.23 -9.35 -23.82
CA ASP A 123 5.75 -9.16 -25.18
C ASP A 123 4.22 -8.99 -25.17
N ALA A 124 3.79 -7.75 -24.89
CA ALA A 124 2.38 -7.39 -24.84
C ALA A 124 2.10 -6.16 -25.71
N PRO A 125 0.89 -6.03 -26.29
CA PRO A 125 0.54 -4.87 -27.13
C PRO A 125 0.54 -3.54 -26.36
N TYR A 126 0.55 -3.59 -25.04
CA TYR A 126 0.61 -2.44 -24.14
C TYR A 126 1.98 -2.29 -23.45
N LYS A 127 3.03 -2.94 -23.95
CA LYS A 127 4.40 -2.78 -23.46
C LYS A 127 4.80 -1.30 -23.38
N SER A 128 5.61 -0.96 -22.39
CA SER A 128 6.20 0.37 -22.24
C SER A 128 6.83 0.86 -23.54
N ARG A 129 6.55 2.12 -23.90
CA ARG A 129 7.17 2.83 -25.02
C ARG A 129 8.39 3.64 -24.61
N ASN A 130 8.66 3.72 -23.29
CA ASN A 130 9.81 4.40 -22.72
C ASN A 130 10.88 3.36 -22.37
N ASP A 131 11.90 3.28 -23.21
CA ASP A 131 12.98 2.32 -23.04
C ASP A 131 13.65 2.46 -21.68
N GLY A 132 13.84 1.32 -20.98
CA GLY A 132 14.40 1.30 -19.62
C GLY A 132 13.45 1.76 -18.50
N VAL A 133 12.17 2.04 -18.78
CA VAL A 133 11.20 2.48 -17.77
C VAL A 133 9.94 1.63 -17.81
N LYS A 134 9.45 1.19 -16.65
CA LYS A 134 8.27 0.34 -16.53
C LYS A 134 7.49 0.62 -15.26
N HIS A 135 6.16 0.53 -15.30
CA HIS A 135 5.32 0.38 -14.11
C HIS A 135 5.47 -1.05 -13.51
N ALA A 136 6.65 -1.32 -12.94
CA ALA A 136 6.96 -2.63 -12.39
C ALA A 136 6.49 -2.82 -10.92
N CYS A 137 5.86 -1.80 -10.32
CA CYS A 137 5.22 -1.86 -9.02
C CYS A 137 3.69 -1.83 -9.09
N GLY A 138 3.12 -1.59 -10.29
CA GLY A 138 1.68 -1.61 -10.51
C GLY A 138 0.96 -0.29 -10.22
N HIS A 139 1.68 0.83 -10.14
CA HIS A 139 1.09 2.14 -9.92
C HIS A 139 0.13 2.57 -11.04
N ASP A 140 0.31 2.06 -12.26
CA ASP A 140 -0.65 2.16 -13.35
C ASP A 140 -2.02 1.57 -12.99
N ALA A 141 -2.05 0.46 -12.26
CA ALA A 141 -3.30 -0.13 -11.75
C ALA A 141 -3.86 0.68 -10.57
N HIS A 142 -3.02 1.19 -9.66
CA HIS A 142 -3.46 2.02 -8.53
C HIS A 142 -4.16 3.29 -9.01
N MET A 143 -3.53 4.03 -9.93
CA MET A 143 -4.12 5.22 -10.56
C MET A 143 -5.43 4.89 -11.27
N THR A 144 -5.46 3.78 -12.00
CA THR A 144 -6.64 3.34 -12.75
C THR A 144 -7.79 2.99 -11.83
N VAL A 145 -7.55 2.25 -10.76
CA VAL A 145 -8.58 1.94 -9.75
C VAL A 145 -9.11 3.23 -9.13
N GLN A 146 -8.24 4.15 -8.73
CA GLN A 146 -8.67 5.40 -8.10
C GLN A 146 -9.46 6.31 -9.04
N LEU A 147 -9.09 6.40 -10.32
CA LEU A 147 -9.87 7.11 -11.34
C LEU A 147 -11.22 6.43 -11.60
N GLY A 148 -11.27 5.10 -11.58
CA GLY A 148 -12.52 4.35 -11.67
C GLY A 148 -13.45 4.62 -10.50
N VAL A 149 -12.91 4.68 -9.28
CA VAL A 149 -13.64 5.09 -8.06
C VAL A 149 -14.18 6.52 -8.22
N ALA A 150 -13.36 7.45 -8.69
CA ALA A 150 -13.77 8.84 -8.90
C ALA A 150 -14.92 8.92 -9.94
N GLU A 151 -14.81 8.19 -11.05
CA GLU A 151 -15.85 8.16 -12.08
C GLU A 151 -17.15 7.55 -11.57
N LEU A 152 -17.08 6.42 -10.87
CA LEU A 152 -18.26 5.76 -10.31
C LEU A 152 -18.95 6.68 -9.30
N LEU A 153 -18.20 7.19 -8.34
CA LEU A 153 -18.77 7.98 -7.24
C LEU A 153 -19.22 9.38 -7.69
N SER A 154 -18.63 9.97 -8.74
CA SER A 154 -19.12 11.23 -9.30
C SER A 154 -20.56 11.15 -9.80
N LYS A 155 -21.03 9.97 -10.21
CA LYS A 155 -22.41 9.70 -10.65
C LYS A 155 -23.37 9.44 -9.48
N MET A 156 -22.83 9.28 -8.26
CA MET A 156 -23.62 8.94 -7.05
C MET A 156 -23.67 10.06 -6.02
N ARG A 157 -23.36 11.30 -6.39
CA ARG A 157 -23.25 12.47 -5.47
C ARG A 157 -24.44 12.65 -4.55
N ASP A 158 -25.65 12.33 -5.02
CA ASP A 158 -26.90 12.47 -4.26
C ASP A 158 -26.96 11.56 -3.02
N ARG A 159 -26.08 10.56 -2.96
CA ARG A 159 -26.02 9.56 -1.88
C ARG A 159 -24.74 9.64 -1.07
N ILE A 160 -23.86 10.60 -1.33
CA ILE A 160 -22.58 10.74 -0.63
C ILE A 160 -22.77 11.73 0.52
N HIS A 161 -22.51 11.27 1.75
CA HIS A 161 -22.36 12.11 2.91
C HIS A 161 -20.97 12.77 2.91
N GLY A 162 -20.93 14.11 3.03
CA GLY A 162 -19.66 14.85 3.08
C GLY A 162 -18.88 14.83 1.76
N SER A 163 -17.58 14.55 1.82
CA SER A 163 -16.68 14.69 0.67
C SER A 163 -15.62 13.59 0.61
N ILE A 164 -15.18 13.29 -0.60
CA ILE A 164 -14.07 12.36 -0.86
C ILE A 164 -12.91 13.17 -1.47
N LYS A 165 -11.73 13.06 -0.85
CA LYS A 165 -10.48 13.66 -1.33
C LYS A 165 -9.66 12.59 -2.02
N PHE A 166 -9.36 12.78 -3.30
CA PHE A 166 -8.50 11.93 -4.12
C PHE A 166 -7.10 12.51 -4.14
N ILE A 167 -6.10 11.72 -3.77
CA ILE A 167 -4.68 12.10 -3.75
C ILE A 167 -3.96 11.18 -4.74
N PHE A 168 -3.40 11.75 -5.81
CA PHE A 168 -2.51 11.07 -6.74
C PHE A 168 -1.10 11.56 -6.46
N GLN A 169 -0.27 10.67 -5.95
CA GLN A 169 1.02 10.99 -5.37
C GLN A 169 2.17 10.64 -6.29
N PRO A 170 3.12 11.57 -6.56
CA PRO A 170 4.37 11.28 -7.28
C PRO A 170 5.44 10.72 -6.34
N ALA A 171 6.46 10.10 -6.92
CA ALA A 171 7.73 9.74 -6.28
C ALA A 171 7.59 8.90 -4.99
N GLU A 172 6.73 7.86 -5.00
CA GLU A 172 6.63 6.89 -3.90
C GLU A 172 7.91 6.07 -3.77
N GLU A 173 8.47 5.64 -4.88
CA GLU A 173 9.69 4.82 -4.98
C GLU A 173 10.98 5.59 -4.59
N GLY A 174 10.80 6.88 -4.31
CA GLY A 174 11.86 7.78 -3.87
C GLY A 174 12.24 8.82 -4.91
N ALA A 175 12.33 10.07 -4.44
CA ALA A 175 12.76 11.18 -5.28
C ALA A 175 14.23 11.03 -5.70
N PRO A 176 14.63 11.53 -6.89
CA PRO A 176 16.02 11.58 -7.31
C PRO A 176 16.90 12.32 -6.29
N THR A 177 18.18 11.96 -6.24
CA THR A 177 19.14 12.55 -5.29
C THR A 177 19.13 14.09 -5.39
N GLY A 178 18.94 14.74 -4.22
CA GLY A 178 18.88 16.20 -4.11
C GLY A 178 17.49 16.79 -4.39
N GLU A 179 16.50 15.99 -4.74
CA GLU A 179 15.11 16.44 -4.91
C GLU A 179 14.25 16.02 -3.70
N ARG A 180 13.18 16.78 -3.47
CA ARG A 180 12.11 16.42 -2.53
C ARG A 180 11.00 15.69 -3.29
N GLY A 181 10.30 14.77 -2.65
CA GLY A 181 9.20 14.04 -3.28
C GLY A 181 8.43 13.17 -2.30
N GLY A 182 7.52 12.36 -2.83
CA GLY A 182 6.71 11.41 -2.09
C GLY A 182 5.67 12.02 -1.16
N ALA A 183 5.09 11.18 -0.31
CA ALA A 183 4.02 11.56 0.60
C ALA A 183 4.39 12.72 1.53
N GLN A 184 5.63 12.74 2.03
CA GLN A 184 6.08 13.81 2.93
C GLN A 184 5.99 15.18 2.27
N PHE A 185 6.42 15.30 1.02
CA PHE A 185 6.38 16.57 0.29
C PHE A 185 4.93 16.97 -0.03
N MET A 186 4.08 16.04 -0.38
CA MET A 186 2.66 16.33 -0.56
C MET A 186 1.97 16.83 0.72
N ILE A 187 2.29 16.24 1.87
CA ILE A 187 1.75 16.67 3.17
C ILE A 187 2.20 18.10 3.48
N GLU A 188 3.48 18.42 3.29
CA GLU A 188 4.04 19.75 3.49
C GLU A 188 3.41 20.81 2.57
N GLU A 189 2.96 20.40 1.38
CA GLU A 189 2.20 21.24 0.45
C GLU A 189 0.69 21.12 0.62
N ASN A 190 0.23 20.76 1.82
CA ASN A 190 -1.16 20.76 2.23
C ASN A 190 -2.08 19.81 1.43
N ALA A 191 -1.60 18.62 1.04
CA ALA A 191 -2.43 17.60 0.39
C ALA A 191 -3.58 17.13 1.31
N LEU A 192 -3.37 17.15 2.64
CA LEU A 192 -4.37 16.77 3.63
C LEU A 192 -5.22 17.94 4.15
N GLU A 193 -5.00 19.17 3.67
CA GLU A 193 -5.76 20.33 4.15
C GLU A 193 -6.82 20.77 3.11
N ASN A 194 -7.80 21.53 3.57
CA ASN A 194 -8.83 22.21 2.76
C ASN A 194 -9.53 21.32 1.71
N PRO A 195 -10.42 20.40 2.14
CA PRO A 195 -10.85 20.07 3.50
C PRO A 195 -9.96 18.98 4.12
N ARG A 196 -9.79 18.98 5.44
CA ARG A 196 -9.00 17.96 6.15
C ARG A 196 -9.78 16.66 6.29
N PRO A 197 -9.27 15.51 5.81
CA PRO A 197 -9.94 14.23 6.00
C PRO A 197 -9.74 13.67 7.41
N SER A 198 -10.70 12.91 7.89
CA SER A 198 -10.65 12.21 9.18
C SER A 198 -10.02 10.82 9.11
N ALA A 199 -9.90 10.26 7.90
CA ALA A 199 -9.19 9.02 7.62
C ALA A 199 -8.70 9.00 6.17
N ILE A 200 -7.71 8.13 5.89
CA ILE A 200 -7.19 7.90 4.55
C ILE A 200 -7.16 6.40 4.24
N PHE A 201 -7.55 6.06 3.02
CA PHE A 201 -7.48 4.71 2.46
C PHE A 201 -6.48 4.65 1.31
N GLY A 202 -5.85 3.49 1.14
CA GLY A 202 -4.98 3.21 0.02
C GLY A 202 -4.96 1.71 -0.28
N LEU A 203 -4.46 1.34 -1.45
CA LEU A 203 -4.22 -0.05 -1.81
C LEU A 203 -2.89 -0.20 -2.53
N HIS A 204 -2.35 -1.40 -2.47
CA HIS A 204 -1.24 -1.82 -3.33
C HIS A 204 -1.58 -3.14 -4.00
N VAL A 205 -1.28 -3.29 -5.28
CA VAL A 205 -1.43 -4.56 -5.99
C VAL A 205 -0.39 -5.57 -5.52
N MET A 206 -0.78 -6.84 -5.38
CA MET A 206 0.11 -7.87 -4.86
C MET A 206 -0.02 -9.16 -5.68
N PRO A 207 1.03 -9.55 -6.44
CA PRO A 207 0.94 -10.70 -7.37
C PRO A 207 0.95 -12.06 -6.67
N ASN A 208 1.37 -12.15 -5.41
CA ASN A 208 1.27 -13.39 -4.63
C ASN A 208 -0.10 -13.59 -3.95
N ILE A 209 -1.05 -12.68 -4.19
CA ILE A 209 -2.46 -12.81 -3.84
C ILE A 209 -3.23 -12.97 -5.15
N GLU A 210 -4.12 -13.96 -5.22
CA GLU A 210 -4.90 -14.23 -6.43
C GLU A 210 -5.90 -13.09 -6.73
N ALA A 211 -6.10 -12.79 -8.01
CA ALA A 211 -7.13 -11.86 -8.46
C ALA A 211 -8.51 -12.27 -7.93
N GLY A 212 -9.28 -11.29 -7.43
CA GLY A 212 -10.53 -11.54 -6.72
C GLY A 212 -10.40 -11.57 -5.20
N GLN A 213 -9.19 -11.61 -4.67
CA GLN A 213 -8.92 -11.54 -3.24
C GLN A 213 -8.33 -10.18 -2.83
N VAL A 214 -8.50 -9.85 -1.55
CA VAL A 214 -7.80 -8.74 -0.90
C VAL A 214 -7.10 -9.23 0.35
N GLY A 215 -5.88 -8.70 0.59
CA GLY A 215 -5.11 -8.95 1.80
C GLY A 215 -5.13 -7.73 2.73
N TYR A 216 -5.16 -7.95 4.03
CA TYR A 216 -5.06 -6.89 5.02
C TYR A 216 -4.28 -7.32 6.25
N ASN A 217 -3.80 -6.35 7.02
CA ASN A 217 -3.27 -6.55 8.37
C ASN A 217 -3.88 -5.49 9.29
N SER A 218 -4.22 -5.87 10.52
CA SER A 218 -4.54 -4.92 11.58
C SER A 218 -3.26 -4.59 12.33
N GLY A 219 -2.95 -3.30 12.49
CA GLY A 219 -1.63 -2.88 12.95
C GLY A 219 -0.58 -2.89 11.83
N PRO A 220 0.62 -3.43 12.07
CA PRO A 220 1.70 -3.42 11.08
C PRO A 220 1.34 -4.16 9.79
N ALA A 221 1.41 -3.48 8.65
CA ALA A 221 1.18 -4.05 7.32
C ALA A 221 2.47 -4.15 6.49
N MET A 222 3.30 -3.09 6.50
CA MET A 222 4.61 -3.08 5.83
C MET A 222 5.67 -2.48 6.75
N ALA A 223 6.93 -2.89 6.55
CA ALA A 223 8.03 -2.51 7.42
C ALA A 223 8.43 -1.03 7.26
N SER A 224 9.08 -0.51 8.30
CA SER A 224 9.88 0.71 8.16
C SER A 224 11.08 0.47 7.25
N SER A 225 11.60 1.54 6.65
CA SER A 225 12.84 1.50 5.87
C SER A 225 13.75 2.63 6.30
N ASP A 226 14.91 2.26 6.85
CA ASP A 226 15.94 3.20 7.28
C ASP A 226 17.22 2.92 6.49
N ARG A 227 17.65 3.88 5.67
CA ARG A 227 18.98 3.87 5.07
C ARG A 227 19.97 4.48 6.07
N PHE A 228 21.13 3.88 6.20
CA PHE A 228 22.20 4.42 7.03
C PHE A 228 23.55 4.39 6.32
N SER A 229 24.42 5.33 6.70
CA SER A 229 25.82 5.39 6.29
C SER A 229 26.70 5.42 7.54
N ILE A 230 27.73 4.57 7.58
CA ILE A 230 28.71 4.50 8.65
C ILE A 230 30.07 4.85 8.05
N THR A 231 30.78 5.77 8.68
CA THR A 231 32.16 6.10 8.35
C THR A 231 33.05 5.72 9.52
N ILE A 232 34.03 4.82 9.30
CA ILE A 232 35.03 4.44 10.29
C ILE A 232 36.31 5.14 9.94
N ARG A 233 36.91 5.84 10.93
CA ARG A 233 38.17 6.58 10.76
C ARG A 233 39.27 6.01 11.64
N GLY A 234 40.46 5.91 11.07
CA GLY A 234 41.67 5.44 11.73
C GLY A 234 42.89 6.25 11.33
N LYS A 235 44.02 5.57 11.22
CA LYS A 235 45.31 6.24 10.91
C LYS A 235 46.06 5.48 9.80
N LYS A 236 46.24 6.19 8.68
CA LYS A 236 46.98 5.68 7.52
C LYS A 236 48.45 5.44 7.85
N VAL A 237 48.98 4.31 7.37
CA VAL A 237 50.40 3.94 7.54
C VAL A 237 50.80 2.92 6.47
N HIS A 238 52.08 2.71 6.29
CA HIS A 238 52.62 1.64 5.43
C HIS A 238 52.20 0.27 5.95
N GLY A 239 51.70 -0.61 5.07
CA GLY A 239 51.14 -1.92 5.45
C GLY A 239 52.12 -2.87 6.18
N ALA A 240 53.45 -2.64 6.09
CA ALA A 240 54.45 -3.41 6.83
C ALA A 240 54.65 -2.91 8.28
N TYR A 241 54.07 -1.75 8.65
CA TYR A 241 54.19 -1.16 9.99
C TYR A 241 52.84 -0.90 10.63
N PRO A 242 51.98 -1.94 10.77
CA PRO A 242 50.60 -1.76 11.25
C PRO A 242 50.50 -1.20 12.67
N HIS A 243 51.52 -1.39 13.49
CA HIS A 243 51.60 -0.89 14.88
C HIS A 243 51.72 0.64 14.99
N ASP A 244 52.09 1.33 13.90
CA ASP A 244 52.14 2.81 13.84
C ASP A 244 50.83 3.45 13.36
N GLY A 245 49.86 2.63 12.96
CA GLY A 245 48.58 3.06 12.42
C GLY A 245 47.36 2.53 13.16
N ILE A 246 46.18 2.74 12.57
CA ILE A 246 44.90 2.15 12.99
C ILE A 246 44.24 1.61 11.72
N ASP A 247 44.15 0.29 11.61
CA ASP A 247 43.65 -0.39 10.42
C ASP A 247 42.13 -0.36 10.35
N THR A 248 41.61 0.58 9.60
CA THR A 248 40.15 0.77 9.44
C THR A 248 39.45 -0.37 8.71
N VAL A 249 40.17 -1.15 7.90
CA VAL A 249 39.59 -2.32 7.22
C VAL A 249 39.33 -3.44 8.23
N VAL A 250 40.24 -3.69 9.14
CA VAL A 250 40.06 -4.66 10.25
C VAL A 250 38.91 -4.19 11.16
N VAL A 251 38.93 -2.92 11.59
CA VAL A 251 37.86 -2.36 12.45
C VAL A 251 36.52 -2.44 11.79
N ALA A 252 36.44 -2.17 10.48
CA ALA A 252 35.18 -2.27 9.74
C ALA A 252 34.63 -3.72 9.68
N ALA A 253 35.53 -4.71 9.49
CA ALA A 253 35.14 -6.12 9.48
C ALA A 253 34.54 -6.55 10.85
N GLU A 254 35.14 -6.11 11.95
CA GLU A 254 34.62 -6.35 13.31
C GLU A 254 33.31 -5.62 13.52
N CYS A 255 33.15 -4.39 13.07
CA CYS A 255 31.89 -3.66 13.12
C CYS A 255 30.77 -4.40 12.36
N VAL A 256 31.03 -4.89 11.14
CA VAL A 256 30.09 -5.69 10.35
C VAL A 256 29.61 -6.90 11.14
N THR A 257 30.51 -7.68 11.69
CA THR A 257 30.21 -8.88 12.47
C THR A 257 29.42 -8.54 13.74
N ALA A 258 29.85 -7.52 14.48
CA ALA A 258 29.20 -7.10 15.72
C ALA A 258 27.77 -6.58 15.48
N LEU A 259 27.54 -5.81 14.43
CA LEU A 259 26.20 -5.29 14.09
C LEU A 259 25.20 -6.42 13.81
N GLN A 260 25.62 -7.55 13.20
CA GLN A 260 24.74 -8.71 12.99
C GLN A 260 24.27 -9.35 14.30
N THR A 261 25.00 -9.17 15.39
CA THR A 261 24.60 -9.70 16.71
C THR A 261 23.40 -8.98 17.30
N ILE A 262 23.09 -7.76 16.87
CA ILE A 262 21.90 -7.02 17.32
C ILE A 262 20.65 -7.84 17.05
N ARG A 263 20.45 -8.27 15.80
CA ARG A 263 19.28 -9.08 15.42
C ARG A 263 19.27 -10.44 16.13
N SER A 264 20.43 -11.11 16.19
CA SER A 264 20.51 -12.50 16.64
C SER A 264 20.60 -12.66 18.16
N ARG A 265 20.97 -11.62 18.93
CA ARG A 265 21.27 -11.73 20.36
C ARG A 265 20.65 -10.66 21.25
N ARG A 266 20.18 -9.52 20.69
CA ARG A 266 19.76 -8.38 21.50
C ARG A 266 18.29 -7.98 21.27
N ILE A 267 17.68 -8.42 20.18
CA ILE A 267 16.26 -8.24 19.87
C ILE A 267 15.52 -9.55 20.08
N ASN A 268 14.30 -9.49 20.59
CA ASN A 268 13.43 -10.65 20.74
C ASN A 268 13.33 -11.39 19.40
N THR A 269 13.51 -12.70 19.42
CA THR A 269 13.52 -13.55 18.21
C THR A 269 12.20 -13.54 17.45
N GLN A 270 11.09 -13.21 18.09
CA GLN A 270 9.76 -13.07 17.48
C GLN A 270 9.57 -11.72 16.79
N GLU A 271 10.41 -10.72 17.08
CA GLU A 271 10.32 -9.40 16.44
C GLU A 271 11.04 -9.40 15.09
N PRO A 272 10.34 -9.06 14.00
CA PRO A 272 10.99 -8.91 12.70
C PRO A 272 11.98 -7.75 12.70
N LEU A 273 13.23 -8.05 12.39
CA LEU A 273 14.28 -7.05 12.21
C LEU A 273 15.25 -7.53 11.13
N VAL A 274 15.52 -6.66 10.15
CA VAL A 274 16.57 -6.86 9.15
C VAL A 274 17.59 -5.73 9.29
N ILE A 275 18.87 -6.06 9.35
CA ILE A 275 20.00 -5.11 9.25
C ILE A 275 20.89 -5.64 8.13
N THR A 276 20.90 -4.96 7.00
CA THR A 276 21.70 -5.32 5.83
C THR A 276 22.77 -4.27 5.62
N LEU A 277 24.02 -4.71 5.52
CA LEU A 277 25.17 -3.91 5.12
C LEU A 277 25.38 -4.19 3.63
N GLY A 278 24.92 -3.26 2.78
CA GLY A 278 24.83 -3.45 1.33
C GLY A 278 26.14 -3.16 0.60
N SER A 279 26.97 -2.27 1.16
CA SER A 279 28.27 -1.95 0.57
C SER A 279 29.29 -1.62 1.65
N ILE A 280 30.56 -1.87 1.33
CA ILE A 280 31.73 -1.52 2.14
C ILE A 280 32.86 -1.08 1.22
N HIS A 281 33.41 0.11 1.45
CA HIS A 281 34.45 0.71 0.61
C HIS A 281 35.54 1.32 1.46
N GLY A 282 36.79 0.96 1.19
CA GLY A 282 37.96 1.52 1.88
C GLY A 282 39.27 1.02 1.30
N GLY A 283 40.31 1.82 1.49
CA GLY A 283 41.63 1.52 0.98
C GLY A 283 41.82 1.82 -0.51
N ASN A 284 43.05 2.24 -0.88
CA ASN A 284 43.41 2.62 -2.24
C ASN A 284 44.52 1.76 -2.83
N ARG A 285 45.28 1.05 -2.00
CA ARG A 285 46.46 0.28 -2.43
C ARG A 285 46.76 -0.85 -1.45
N PHE A 286 47.18 -1.99 -1.96
CA PHE A 286 47.41 -3.23 -1.20
C PHE A 286 48.45 -3.11 -0.06
N ASN A 287 49.38 -2.17 -0.12
CA ASN A 287 50.44 -1.99 0.86
C ASN A 287 50.33 -0.72 1.71
N ILE A 288 49.10 -0.13 1.77
CA ILE A 288 48.82 1.04 2.58
C ILE A 288 47.57 0.73 3.43
N ILE A 289 47.67 0.86 4.73
CA ILE A 289 46.55 0.81 5.66
C ILE A 289 45.66 2.02 5.41
N ALA A 290 44.38 1.79 5.22
CA ALA A 290 43.40 2.83 4.99
C ALA A 290 43.10 3.66 6.27
N ASP A 291 42.89 4.94 6.10
CA ASP A 291 42.47 5.85 7.16
C ASP A 291 40.96 6.00 7.27
N GLU A 292 40.19 5.53 6.27
CA GLU A 292 38.77 5.58 6.25
C GLU A 292 38.14 4.35 5.57
N VAL A 293 37.01 3.86 6.11
CA VAL A 293 36.11 2.89 5.48
C VAL A 293 34.67 3.39 5.61
N LYS A 294 33.94 3.36 4.51
CA LYS A 294 32.50 3.64 4.46
C LYS A 294 31.70 2.35 4.31
N ILE A 295 30.60 2.27 5.06
CA ILE A 295 29.64 1.18 5.00
C ILE A 295 28.26 1.80 4.82
N GLU A 296 27.49 1.34 3.82
CA GLU A 296 26.10 1.73 3.65
C GLU A 296 25.18 0.52 3.83
N GLY A 297 24.00 0.77 4.39
CA GLY A 297 23.06 -0.29 4.65
C GLY A 297 21.62 0.16 4.83
N THR A 298 20.75 -0.80 5.09
CA THR A 298 19.36 -0.58 5.40
C THR A 298 18.93 -1.37 6.63
N MET A 299 18.02 -0.79 7.40
CA MET A 299 17.35 -1.45 8.52
C MET A 299 15.84 -1.46 8.27
N ARG A 300 15.18 -2.58 8.56
CA ARG A 300 13.73 -2.76 8.41
C ARG A 300 13.14 -3.47 9.61
N THR A 301 11.96 -3.02 10.06
CA THR A 301 11.22 -3.65 11.15
C THR A 301 9.73 -3.34 11.07
N LEU A 302 8.92 -4.15 11.75
CA LEU A 302 7.48 -3.98 11.88
C LEU A 302 7.06 -3.37 13.24
N ASN A 303 8.03 -2.83 13.99
CA ASN A 303 7.80 -2.31 15.34
C ASN A 303 8.65 -1.05 15.59
N GLU A 304 8.02 0.09 15.91
CA GLU A 304 8.71 1.38 16.13
C GLU A 304 9.63 1.37 17.35
N GLU A 305 9.29 0.62 18.41
CA GLU A 305 10.16 0.50 19.58
C GLU A 305 11.43 -0.28 19.26
N VAL A 306 11.27 -1.40 18.51
CA VAL A 306 12.40 -2.18 17.99
C VAL A 306 13.27 -1.32 17.06
N ARG A 307 12.64 -0.49 16.21
CA ARG A 307 13.34 0.46 15.33
C ARG A 307 14.23 1.40 16.10
N ALA A 308 13.64 2.17 17.03
CA ALA A 308 14.37 3.14 17.84
C ALA A 308 15.49 2.48 18.67
N ARG A 309 15.18 1.34 19.31
CA ARG A 309 16.14 0.58 20.09
C ARG A 309 17.28 0.03 19.24
N SER A 310 17.00 -0.44 18.03
CA SER A 310 18.03 -0.97 17.13
C SER A 310 18.99 0.12 16.65
N MET A 311 18.50 1.32 16.33
CA MET A 311 19.35 2.47 16.00
C MET A 311 20.32 2.81 17.13
N GLU A 312 19.82 2.83 18.36
CA GLU A 312 20.66 3.08 19.53
C GLU A 312 21.68 1.96 19.78
N MET A 313 21.27 0.69 19.61
CA MET A 313 22.18 -0.45 19.70
C MET A 313 23.28 -0.42 18.62
N MET A 314 22.97 0.05 17.41
CA MET A 314 23.96 0.23 16.35
C MET A 314 25.04 1.23 16.79
N LYS A 315 24.65 2.39 17.31
CA LYS A 315 25.57 3.41 17.85
C LYS A 315 26.48 2.84 18.95
N GLN A 316 25.86 2.18 19.94
CA GLN A 316 26.60 1.57 21.06
C GLN A 316 27.59 0.50 20.60
N THR A 317 27.17 -0.34 19.63
CA THR A 317 28.04 -1.39 19.08
C THR A 317 29.23 -0.80 18.35
N LEU A 318 29.01 0.19 17.50
CA LEU A 318 30.06 0.90 16.79
C LEU A 318 31.03 1.59 17.75
N ALA A 319 30.51 2.28 18.79
CA ALA A 319 31.33 2.93 19.81
C ALA A 319 32.21 1.94 20.54
N GLY A 320 31.69 0.78 20.94
CA GLY A 320 32.45 -0.26 21.62
C GLY A 320 33.56 -0.85 20.78
N VAL A 321 33.25 -1.21 19.53
CA VAL A 321 34.25 -1.80 18.62
C VAL A 321 35.35 -0.79 18.26
N THR A 322 34.95 0.41 17.79
CA THR A 322 35.95 1.41 17.38
C THR A 322 36.86 1.85 18.53
N SER A 323 36.30 2.01 19.74
CA SER A 323 37.09 2.34 20.94
C SER A 323 38.14 1.31 21.27
N ALA A 324 37.81 0.01 21.11
CA ALA A 324 38.79 -1.08 21.37
C ALA A 324 40.04 -1.04 20.47
N TYR A 325 39.92 -0.44 19.29
CA TYR A 325 41.00 -0.30 18.31
C TYR A 325 41.59 1.12 18.24
N GLY A 326 41.13 2.07 19.07
CA GLY A 326 41.54 3.46 19.00
C GLY A 326 41.05 4.18 17.75
N ALA A 327 40.05 3.63 17.04
CA ALA A 327 39.39 4.23 15.90
C ALA A 327 38.19 5.13 16.34
N SER A 328 37.64 5.88 15.40
CA SER A 328 36.38 6.61 15.57
C SER A 328 35.35 6.22 14.53
N TYR A 329 34.10 6.58 14.77
CA TYR A 329 33.02 6.34 13.81
C TYR A 329 32.06 7.53 13.75
N GLU A 330 31.38 7.62 12.60
CA GLU A 330 30.18 8.43 12.40
C GLU A 330 29.09 7.53 11.85
N ILE A 331 27.84 7.72 12.26
CA ILE A 331 26.69 7.04 11.69
C ILE A 331 25.57 8.07 11.40
N GLU A 332 25.06 8.04 10.18
CA GLU A 332 23.93 8.87 9.76
C GLU A 332 22.78 7.97 9.30
N PHE A 333 21.56 8.30 9.71
CA PHE A 333 20.34 7.71 9.17
C PHE A 333 19.76 8.68 8.13
N LEU A 334 19.92 8.36 6.84
CA LEU A 334 19.76 9.27 5.71
C LEU A 334 18.32 9.39 5.23
N ALA A 335 17.60 8.28 5.22
CA ALA A 335 16.20 8.22 4.81
C ALA A 335 15.45 7.30 5.78
N ASN A 336 14.26 7.70 6.16
CA ASN A 336 13.44 6.94 7.07
C ASN A 336 11.99 6.95 6.56
N THR A 337 11.50 5.81 6.15
CA THR A 337 10.08 5.60 5.91
C THR A 337 9.52 4.90 7.14
N PRO A 338 8.50 5.47 7.82
CA PRO A 338 7.84 4.80 8.94
C PRO A 338 7.22 3.48 8.50
N LEU A 339 6.91 2.60 9.45
CA LEU A 339 6.14 1.40 9.14
C LEU A 339 4.72 1.78 8.70
N THR A 340 4.18 1.09 7.71
CA THR A 340 2.77 1.19 7.32
C THR A 340 1.93 0.50 8.39
N TYR A 341 1.16 1.29 9.12
CA TYR A 341 0.40 0.83 10.27
C TYR A 341 -1.08 1.12 10.09
N ASN A 342 -1.86 0.09 9.88
CA ASN A 342 -3.30 0.20 9.77
C ASN A 342 -3.93 0.41 11.14
N ASP A 343 -4.73 1.47 11.27
CA ASP A 343 -5.47 1.76 12.49
C ASP A 343 -6.44 0.61 12.80
N PRO A 344 -6.32 -0.07 13.97
CA PRO A 344 -7.13 -1.23 14.28
C PRO A 344 -8.64 -0.94 14.30
N ALA A 345 -9.07 0.24 14.76
CA ALA A 345 -10.48 0.60 14.80
C ALA A 345 -11.04 0.83 13.39
N LEU A 346 -10.20 1.42 12.50
CA LEU A 346 -10.57 1.60 11.10
C LEU A 346 -10.64 0.25 10.37
N VAL A 347 -9.71 -0.66 10.65
CA VAL A 347 -9.73 -2.04 10.11
C VAL A 347 -10.99 -2.77 10.57
N GLU A 348 -11.30 -2.77 11.87
CA GLU A 348 -12.47 -3.45 12.44
C GLU A 348 -13.78 -2.99 11.77
N THR A 349 -13.91 -1.70 11.51
CA THR A 349 -15.12 -1.14 10.87
C THR A 349 -15.17 -1.38 9.37
N THR A 350 -14.02 -1.54 8.70
CA THR A 350 -13.93 -1.70 7.24
C THR A 350 -14.09 -3.16 6.79
N LEU A 351 -13.58 -4.12 7.55
CA LEU A 351 -13.59 -5.53 7.17
C LEU A 351 -14.99 -6.11 6.88
N PRO A 352 -16.05 -5.80 7.64
CA PRO A 352 -17.39 -6.29 7.34
C PRO A 352 -17.87 -5.91 5.94
N VAL A 353 -17.53 -4.69 5.49
CA VAL A 353 -17.86 -4.21 4.14
C VAL A 353 -17.12 -5.01 3.08
N MET A 354 -15.82 -5.18 3.23
CA MET A 354 -15.01 -5.97 2.30
C MET A 354 -15.50 -7.42 2.19
N ARG A 355 -15.80 -8.05 3.34
CA ARG A 355 -16.34 -9.42 3.40
C ARG A 355 -17.71 -9.56 2.76
N LYS A 356 -18.57 -8.57 2.94
CA LYS A 356 -19.90 -8.52 2.29
C LYS A 356 -19.78 -8.49 0.77
N ILE A 357 -18.80 -7.73 0.23
CA ILE A 357 -18.64 -7.48 -1.20
C ILE A 357 -17.91 -8.64 -1.90
N LEU A 358 -16.89 -9.19 -1.26
CA LEU A 358 -15.98 -10.16 -1.87
C LEU A 358 -16.27 -11.60 -1.43
N GLY A 359 -17.01 -11.77 -0.33
CA GLY A 359 -17.15 -13.04 0.38
C GLY A 359 -16.01 -13.27 1.37
N GLU A 360 -16.31 -13.92 2.49
CA GLU A 360 -15.41 -14.14 3.63
C GLU A 360 -14.06 -14.72 3.24
N LYS A 361 -14.06 -15.75 2.37
CA LYS A 361 -12.85 -16.47 1.92
C LYS A 361 -11.89 -15.63 1.07
N ASN A 362 -12.37 -14.53 0.50
CA ASN A 362 -11.59 -13.67 -0.40
C ASN A 362 -11.00 -12.45 0.32
N VAL A 363 -11.23 -12.32 1.64
CA VAL A 363 -10.63 -11.28 2.50
C VAL A 363 -9.66 -11.98 3.45
N ILE A 364 -8.38 -12.00 3.07
CA ILE A 364 -7.34 -12.78 3.75
C ILE A 364 -6.41 -11.89 4.58
N SER A 365 -5.76 -12.48 5.58
CA SER A 365 -4.75 -11.79 6.40
C SER A 365 -3.38 -12.42 6.16
N PRO A 366 -2.63 -11.99 5.16
CA PRO A 366 -1.27 -12.49 4.90
C PRO A 366 -0.30 -12.00 5.99
N ARG A 367 0.91 -12.56 6.02
CA ARG A 367 1.97 -12.02 6.86
C ARG A 367 2.32 -10.60 6.42
N PRO A 368 2.60 -9.66 7.37
CA PRO A 368 3.09 -8.33 7.04
C PRO A 368 4.32 -8.38 6.14
N GLN A 369 4.45 -7.40 5.23
CA GLN A 369 5.52 -7.35 4.24
C GLN A 369 6.75 -6.64 4.80
N MET A 370 7.94 -7.09 4.38
CA MET A 370 9.20 -6.41 4.74
C MET A 370 9.58 -5.29 3.75
N GLY A 371 8.79 -5.07 2.70
CA GLY A 371 8.81 -3.87 1.89
C GLY A 371 8.38 -2.65 2.71
N ALA A 372 8.68 -1.46 2.22
CA ALA A 372 8.25 -0.20 2.82
C ALA A 372 7.34 0.54 1.84
N GLU A 373 6.51 1.44 2.38
CA GLU A 373 5.51 2.20 1.63
C GLU A 373 5.34 3.57 2.30
N ASP A 374 5.48 4.64 1.55
CA ASP A 374 5.47 6.01 2.11
C ASP A 374 4.06 6.53 2.43
N PHE A 375 3.00 5.78 2.08
CA PHE A 375 1.64 5.96 2.62
C PHE A 375 1.64 6.06 4.14
N SER A 376 2.60 5.39 4.79
CA SER A 376 2.87 5.47 6.21
C SER A 376 3.03 6.91 6.73
N ARG A 377 3.48 7.85 5.89
CA ARG A 377 3.58 9.27 6.24
C ARG A 377 2.21 9.89 6.49
N TYR A 378 1.21 9.59 5.64
CA TYR A 378 -0.16 10.01 5.88
C TYR A 378 -0.73 9.41 7.16
N GLN A 379 -0.41 8.12 7.42
CA GLN A 379 -0.85 7.42 8.64
C GLN A 379 -0.24 7.98 9.93
N LYS A 380 0.85 8.73 9.86
CA LYS A 380 1.37 9.50 11.02
C LYS A 380 0.56 10.78 11.30
N VAL A 381 -0.26 11.24 10.35
CA VAL A 381 -1.03 12.49 10.46
C VAL A 381 -2.51 12.22 10.76
N ILE A 382 -3.08 11.20 10.13
CA ILE A 382 -4.48 10.79 10.28
C ILE A 382 -4.60 9.25 10.27
N PRO A 383 -5.63 8.66 10.88
CA PRO A 383 -5.89 7.23 10.80
C PRO A 383 -5.94 6.75 9.34
N GLY A 384 -5.26 5.66 9.04
CA GLY A 384 -5.22 5.12 7.69
C GLY A 384 -5.40 3.61 7.62
N PHE A 385 -5.97 3.14 6.52
CA PHE A 385 -6.09 1.74 6.19
C PHE A 385 -5.56 1.48 4.77
N PHE A 386 -4.50 0.68 4.71
CA PHE A 386 -3.83 0.26 3.49
C PHE A 386 -4.00 -1.24 3.32
N TYR A 387 -4.54 -1.69 2.19
CA TYR A 387 -4.78 -3.09 1.92
C TYR A 387 -4.15 -3.54 0.61
N PHE A 388 -4.00 -4.85 0.43
CA PHE A 388 -3.40 -5.45 -0.75
C PHE A 388 -4.50 -5.95 -1.69
N LEU A 389 -4.47 -5.52 -2.94
CA LEU A 389 -5.33 -6.02 -4.00
C LEU A 389 -4.63 -7.17 -4.72
N GLY A 390 -5.22 -8.37 -4.69
CA GLY A 390 -4.70 -9.52 -5.41
C GLY A 390 -4.76 -9.31 -6.93
N VAL A 391 -3.62 -9.49 -7.59
CA VAL A 391 -3.48 -9.35 -9.04
C VAL A 391 -2.82 -10.55 -9.71
N GLY A 392 -2.43 -11.55 -8.91
CA GLY A 392 -1.86 -12.79 -9.43
C GLY A 392 -2.90 -13.67 -10.10
N ASN A 393 -2.47 -14.45 -11.09
CA ASN A 393 -3.31 -15.48 -11.72
C ASN A 393 -2.42 -16.57 -12.28
N LYS A 394 -2.32 -17.69 -11.56
CA LYS A 394 -1.48 -18.83 -11.96
C LYS A 394 -1.95 -19.48 -13.26
N GLU A 395 -3.25 -19.53 -13.50
CA GLU A 395 -3.82 -20.13 -14.70
C GLU A 395 -3.49 -19.32 -15.97
N LYS A 396 -3.40 -17.99 -15.82
CA LYS A 396 -2.98 -17.07 -16.90
C LYS A 396 -1.46 -16.86 -16.96
N GLY A 397 -0.68 -17.47 -16.05
CA GLY A 397 0.76 -17.27 -15.97
C GLY A 397 1.20 -15.92 -15.36
N VAL A 398 0.29 -15.17 -14.75
CA VAL A 398 0.58 -13.89 -14.08
C VAL A 398 1.08 -14.17 -12.66
N THR A 399 2.39 -14.38 -12.52
CA THR A 399 3.03 -14.82 -11.27
C THR A 399 4.32 -14.06 -10.91
N ALA A 400 4.79 -13.21 -11.81
CA ALA A 400 6.01 -12.43 -11.59
C ALA A 400 5.81 -11.41 -10.46
N MET A 401 6.84 -11.25 -9.62
CA MET A 401 6.79 -10.33 -8.49
C MET A 401 6.96 -8.87 -8.95
N ILE A 402 6.51 -7.94 -8.11
CA ILE A 402 6.80 -6.51 -8.30
C ILE A 402 8.31 -6.28 -8.41
N HIS A 403 8.71 -5.17 -9.04
CA HIS A 403 10.11 -4.76 -9.28
C HIS A 403 10.88 -5.74 -10.19
N THR A 404 10.18 -6.52 -11.03
CA THR A 404 10.83 -7.39 -12.02
C THR A 404 10.49 -6.99 -13.45
N PRO A 405 11.37 -7.31 -14.43
CA PRO A 405 11.16 -6.99 -15.84
C PRO A 405 9.90 -7.60 -16.47
N ASP A 406 9.43 -8.70 -15.92
CA ASP A 406 8.30 -9.53 -16.39
C ASP A 406 7.03 -9.37 -15.53
N PHE A 407 7.02 -8.44 -14.55
CA PHE A 407 5.83 -8.14 -13.76
C PHE A 407 4.66 -7.71 -14.64
N ASP A 408 3.49 -8.29 -14.39
CA ASP A 408 2.20 -7.87 -14.94
C ASP A 408 1.07 -8.22 -13.96
N ILE A 409 -0.15 -7.83 -14.28
CA ILE A 409 -1.33 -8.04 -13.45
C ILE A 409 -2.42 -8.78 -14.22
N ASP A 410 -3.28 -9.51 -13.52
CA ASP A 410 -4.59 -9.87 -14.05
C ASP A 410 -5.50 -8.65 -14.00
N GLU A 411 -5.81 -8.07 -15.16
CA GLU A 411 -6.59 -6.83 -15.30
C GLU A 411 -8.03 -6.95 -14.77
N GLU A 412 -8.53 -8.17 -14.53
CA GLU A 412 -9.80 -8.40 -13.83
C GLU A 412 -9.81 -7.83 -12.40
N SER A 413 -8.64 -7.71 -11.78
CA SER A 413 -8.47 -7.12 -10.46
C SER A 413 -8.85 -5.63 -10.39
N LEU A 414 -8.78 -4.91 -11.50
CA LEU A 414 -9.12 -3.48 -11.55
C LEU A 414 -10.56 -3.22 -11.08
N ILE A 415 -11.49 -4.04 -11.55
CA ILE A 415 -12.92 -3.93 -11.16
C ILE A 415 -13.09 -4.26 -9.69
N ILE A 416 -12.36 -5.25 -9.19
CA ILE A 416 -12.38 -5.64 -7.77
C ILE A 416 -11.91 -4.46 -6.91
N GLY A 417 -10.82 -3.79 -7.31
CA GLY A 417 -10.31 -2.60 -6.66
C GLY A 417 -11.35 -1.47 -6.62
N VAL A 418 -11.94 -1.13 -7.77
CA VAL A 418 -12.96 -0.08 -7.87
C VAL A 418 -14.18 -0.39 -7.01
N LYS A 419 -14.71 -1.61 -7.11
CA LYS A 419 -15.88 -2.05 -6.34
C LYS A 419 -15.61 -2.02 -4.84
N THR A 420 -14.47 -2.52 -4.40
CA THR A 420 -14.11 -2.60 -2.98
C THR A 420 -13.90 -1.20 -2.40
N MET A 421 -13.05 -0.38 -3.04
CA MET A 421 -12.74 0.94 -2.53
C MET A 421 -13.96 1.86 -2.52
N SER A 422 -14.81 1.83 -3.56
CA SER A 422 -16.03 2.65 -3.59
C SER A 422 -16.96 2.35 -2.42
N ASN A 423 -17.20 1.09 -2.12
CA ASN A 423 -18.04 0.69 -0.98
C ASN A 423 -17.41 1.06 0.37
N VAL A 424 -16.09 0.88 0.51
CA VAL A 424 -15.36 1.24 1.75
C VAL A 424 -15.47 2.74 2.04
N LEU A 425 -15.27 3.59 1.04
CA LEU A 425 -15.36 5.05 1.20
C LEU A 425 -16.78 5.51 1.57
N LEU A 426 -17.79 4.96 0.90
CA LEU A 426 -19.19 5.30 1.20
C LEU A 426 -19.62 4.83 2.60
N ASP A 427 -19.28 3.60 2.98
CA ASP A 427 -19.58 3.07 4.31
C ASP A 427 -18.93 3.90 5.41
N TYR A 428 -17.67 4.30 5.21
CA TYR A 428 -16.96 5.17 6.14
C TYR A 428 -17.69 6.50 6.34
N LEU A 429 -18.08 7.15 5.23
CA LEU A 429 -18.78 8.44 5.29
C LEU A 429 -20.18 8.32 5.93
N ASP A 430 -20.92 7.27 5.62
CA ASP A 430 -22.22 7.00 6.23
C ASP A 430 -22.11 6.82 7.75
N ARG A 431 -21.13 6.05 8.22
CA ARG A 431 -20.86 5.87 9.65
C ARG A 431 -20.41 7.15 10.34
N ALA A 432 -19.62 7.98 9.65
CA ALA A 432 -19.19 9.27 10.18
C ALA A 432 -20.35 10.28 10.29
N ALA A 433 -21.32 10.22 9.40
CA ALA A 433 -22.50 11.08 9.42
C ALA A 433 -23.52 10.68 10.51
N ASN A 434 -23.50 9.42 10.97
CA ASN A 434 -24.42 8.89 12.00
C ASN A 434 -23.83 8.92 13.42
N LYS A 435 -22.66 9.50 13.62
CA LYS A 435 -22.04 9.77 14.93
C LYS A 435 -22.28 11.21 15.36
#